data_529118e3e8ce57ebf895fa6402dabcff
#
_entry.id   529118e3e8ce57ebf895fa6402dabcff
#
_cell.length_a   1.000
_cell.length_b   1.000
_cell.length_c   1.000
_cell.angle_alpha   90.00
_cell.angle_beta   90.00
_cell.angle_gamma   90.00
#
_symmetry.space_group_name_H-M   'P 1'
#
loop_
_entity.id
_entity.type
_entity.pdbx_description
1 polymer ?
#
loop_
_entity_poly.entity_id
_entity_poly.type
_entity_poly.pdbx_seq_one_letter_code
_entity_poly.pdbx_strand_id
1 'polypeptide(L)'
;MKIEIFEYNSFCTDTFKGNPAGVCIDAGFSKEEKQKIAFKNGFSETAFLKEEDKYFKISFYTPTSEIDLCGHATVASASHLSREMGRKEITFQANQDFLYCNVDEENVSLILPKQEIIKKEPSQKILKILGNSCIDYYESEIHFIGIIDSFKNLLEWNNDFYNQDDLCKDQLILTSSSVSRDYDYALRMFGTKNLGVIEDPVTGSAQPPIFSYWSEELKKENFCVYQASERGGLMQVKRDIRGIDVNGKVKLVKKFYQEI
;
A
#
# COMPACT_ATOMS: atom_id res chain seq x y z
N MET A 1 -23.55 8.31 -18.39
CA MET A 1 -23.00 9.56 -17.87
C MET A 1 -21.48 9.55 -18.05
N LYS A 2 -20.86 10.68 -18.43
CA LYS A 2 -19.41 10.76 -18.63
C LYS A 2 -18.77 11.24 -17.34
N ILE A 3 -17.86 10.46 -16.79
CA ILE A 3 -17.14 10.76 -15.54
C ILE A 3 -15.66 10.96 -15.80
N GLU A 4 -15.02 11.69 -14.93
CA GLU A 4 -13.62 12.04 -14.99
C GLU A 4 -12.83 11.17 -14.02
N ILE A 5 -11.75 10.54 -14.50
CA ILE A 5 -10.87 9.68 -13.73
C ILE A 5 -9.44 10.22 -13.87
N PHE A 6 -8.73 10.27 -12.75
CA PHE A 6 -7.33 10.67 -12.68
C PHE A 6 -6.49 9.45 -12.31
N GLU A 7 -5.51 9.13 -13.14
CA GLU A 7 -4.53 8.07 -12.86
C GLU A 7 -3.31 8.68 -12.18
N TYR A 8 -2.96 8.16 -11.03
CA TYR A 8 -1.76 8.53 -10.27
C TYR A 8 -0.85 7.32 -10.09
N ASN A 9 0.46 7.55 -10.04
CA ASN A 9 1.44 6.59 -9.55
C ASN A 9 1.94 7.07 -8.18
N SER A 10 1.68 6.27 -7.15
CA SER A 10 2.10 6.53 -5.77
C SER A 10 3.43 5.83 -5.46
N PHE A 11 4.28 6.47 -4.63
CA PHE A 11 5.59 5.96 -4.23
C PHE A 11 6.54 5.73 -5.40
N CYS A 12 6.36 6.50 -6.48
CA CYS A 12 7.18 6.43 -7.68
C CYS A 12 8.49 7.25 -7.53
N THR A 13 9.43 6.99 -8.42
CA THR A 13 10.63 7.81 -8.62
C THR A 13 10.84 8.02 -10.12
N ASP A 14 11.99 8.55 -10.50
CA ASP A 14 12.32 8.63 -11.93
C ASP A 14 12.71 7.26 -12.52
N THR A 15 13.08 6.29 -11.65
CA THR A 15 13.41 4.91 -12.01
C THR A 15 12.29 3.92 -11.76
N PHE A 16 11.55 4.09 -10.66
CA PHE A 16 10.50 3.18 -10.23
C PHE A 16 9.11 3.72 -10.55
N LYS A 17 8.27 2.87 -11.11
CA LYS A 17 6.95 3.27 -11.59
C LYS A 17 5.92 3.50 -10.46
N GLY A 18 6.16 2.94 -9.28
CA GLY A 18 5.24 3.03 -8.15
C GLY A 18 3.93 2.24 -8.35
N ASN A 19 2.96 2.48 -7.49
CA ASN A 19 1.66 1.80 -7.50
C ASN A 19 0.59 2.69 -8.16
N PRO A 20 -0.08 2.20 -9.25
CA PRO A 20 -1.10 2.98 -9.94
C PRO A 20 -2.42 2.96 -9.16
N ALA A 21 -3.08 4.12 -9.07
CA ALA A 21 -4.42 4.25 -8.53
C ALA A 21 -5.29 5.16 -9.40
N GLY A 22 -6.57 4.84 -9.48
CA GLY A 22 -7.59 5.73 -10.01
C GLY A 22 -8.13 6.65 -8.90
N VAL A 23 -8.35 7.92 -9.22
CA VAL A 23 -9.04 8.86 -8.33
C VAL A 23 -10.25 9.44 -9.06
N CYS A 24 -11.41 9.39 -8.42
CA CYS A 24 -12.68 9.87 -8.94
C CYS A 24 -13.41 10.69 -7.89
N ILE A 25 -13.96 11.86 -8.29
CA ILE A 25 -14.88 12.61 -7.43
C ILE A 25 -16.23 11.90 -7.44
N ASP A 26 -16.74 11.58 -6.25
CA ASP A 26 -18.02 10.89 -6.07
C ASP A 26 -19.19 11.85 -6.25
N ALA A 27 -19.86 11.78 -7.37
CA ALA A 27 -21.03 12.57 -7.70
C ALA A 27 -22.34 11.97 -7.11
N GLY A 28 -22.26 11.08 -6.14
CA GLY A 28 -23.39 10.36 -5.56
C GLY A 28 -23.62 8.98 -6.18
N PHE A 29 -22.56 8.34 -6.63
CA PHE A 29 -22.62 7.00 -7.23
C PHE A 29 -23.07 5.95 -6.22
N SER A 30 -23.90 5.01 -6.68
CA SER A 30 -24.19 3.78 -5.93
C SER A 30 -22.95 2.88 -5.82
N LYS A 31 -22.99 1.90 -4.90
CA LYS A 31 -21.90 0.91 -4.77
C LYS A 31 -21.67 0.14 -6.07
N GLU A 32 -22.76 -0.23 -6.76
CA GLU A 32 -22.71 -0.94 -8.03
C GLU A 32 -22.09 -0.11 -9.15
N GLU A 33 -22.36 1.20 -9.17
CA GLU A 33 -21.74 2.12 -10.14
C GLU A 33 -20.25 2.28 -9.87
N LYS A 34 -19.84 2.48 -8.61
CA LYS A 34 -18.43 2.54 -8.21
C LYS A 34 -17.68 1.26 -8.60
N GLN A 35 -18.29 0.09 -8.33
CA GLN A 35 -17.71 -1.19 -8.71
C GLN A 35 -17.54 -1.34 -10.23
N LYS A 36 -18.54 -0.92 -11.02
CA LYS A 36 -18.42 -0.92 -12.49
C LYS A 36 -17.33 0.01 -12.99
N ILE A 37 -17.19 1.20 -12.37
CA ILE A 37 -16.15 2.16 -12.71
C ILE A 37 -14.76 1.54 -12.43
N ALA A 38 -14.55 0.99 -11.24
CA ALA A 38 -13.29 0.36 -10.86
C ALA A 38 -12.95 -0.84 -11.76
N PHE A 39 -13.94 -1.70 -12.07
CA PHE A 39 -13.76 -2.81 -12.99
C PHE A 39 -13.29 -2.35 -14.38
N LYS A 40 -13.92 -1.31 -14.95
CA LYS A 40 -13.56 -0.78 -16.27
C LYS A 40 -12.18 -0.11 -16.29
N ASN A 41 -11.79 0.54 -15.18
CA ASN A 41 -10.49 1.21 -15.07
C ASN A 41 -9.34 0.20 -15.05
N GLY A 42 -9.54 -0.95 -14.39
CA GLY A 42 -8.55 -2.01 -14.30
C GLY A 42 -7.31 -1.66 -13.47
N PHE A 43 -7.35 -0.56 -12.67
CA PHE A 43 -6.32 -0.29 -11.67
C PHE A 43 -6.44 -1.27 -10.50
N SER A 44 -5.34 -1.43 -9.75
CA SER A 44 -5.41 -2.20 -8.50
C SER A 44 -6.54 -1.69 -7.62
N GLU A 45 -6.62 -0.35 -7.45
CA GLU A 45 -7.74 0.31 -6.78
C GLU A 45 -8.14 1.64 -7.44
N THR A 46 -9.43 1.96 -7.30
CA THR A 46 -10.00 3.28 -7.59
C THR A 46 -10.59 3.87 -6.33
N ALA A 47 -10.11 5.05 -5.95
CA ALA A 47 -10.64 5.82 -4.84
C ALA A 47 -11.77 6.76 -5.30
N PHE A 48 -12.86 6.79 -4.54
CA PHE A 48 -13.98 7.72 -4.74
C PHE A 48 -14.03 8.71 -3.59
N LEU A 49 -14.02 10.01 -3.93
CA LEU A 49 -13.91 11.12 -2.98
C LEU A 49 -15.18 11.91 -2.92
N LYS A 50 -15.72 12.11 -1.73
CA LYS A 50 -16.85 12.99 -1.47
C LYS A 50 -16.48 14.03 -0.44
N GLU A 51 -16.64 15.31 -0.78
CA GLU A 51 -16.35 16.40 0.13
C GLU A 51 -17.42 16.49 1.24
N GLU A 52 -16.97 16.67 2.47
CA GLU A 52 -17.75 17.00 3.66
C GLU A 52 -17.16 18.28 4.29
N ASP A 53 -17.81 18.87 5.28
CA ASP A 53 -17.42 20.19 5.82
C ASP A 53 -15.95 20.29 6.25
N LYS A 54 -15.40 19.25 6.90
CA LYS A 54 -14.05 19.27 7.50
C LYS A 54 -13.11 18.18 7.00
N TYR A 55 -13.59 17.23 6.21
CA TYR A 55 -12.86 16.09 5.71
C TYR A 55 -13.45 15.61 4.39
N PHE A 56 -12.81 14.65 3.78
CA PHE A 56 -13.36 13.95 2.61
C PHE A 56 -13.71 12.52 3.00
N LYS A 57 -14.90 12.05 2.65
CA LYS A 57 -15.17 10.63 2.64
C LYS A 57 -14.42 10.01 1.49
N ILE A 58 -13.78 8.86 1.76
CA ILE A 58 -13.07 8.07 0.76
C ILE A 58 -13.54 6.62 0.81
N SER A 59 -13.78 6.02 -0.34
CA SER A 59 -14.06 4.59 -0.48
C SER A 59 -13.19 4.02 -1.59
N PHE A 60 -12.75 2.77 -1.42
CA PHE A 60 -11.80 2.12 -2.30
C PHE A 60 -12.42 0.89 -2.93
N TYR A 61 -12.24 0.76 -4.24
CA TYR A 61 -12.75 -0.38 -5.01
C TYR A 61 -11.64 -0.99 -5.85
N THR A 62 -11.37 -2.28 -5.64
CA THR A 62 -10.64 -3.11 -6.60
C THR A 62 -11.53 -3.38 -7.82
N PRO A 63 -11.05 -3.99 -8.89
CA PRO A 63 -11.92 -4.42 -9.99
C PRO A 63 -13.06 -5.35 -9.58
N THR A 64 -12.96 -6.03 -8.43
CA THR A 64 -13.92 -7.07 -8.00
C THR A 64 -14.67 -6.76 -6.72
N SER A 65 -14.16 -5.90 -5.84
CA SER A 65 -14.75 -5.67 -4.51
C SER A 65 -14.42 -4.29 -3.93
N GLU A 66 -15.26 -3.82 -3.00
CA GLU A 66 -14.95 -2.73 -2.09
C GLU A 66 -13.96 -3.22 -1.02
N ILE A 67 -12.99 -2.40 -0.64
CA ILE A 67 -12.03 -2.68 0.43
C ILE A 67 -11.99 -1.53 1.44
N ASP A 68 -11.60 -1.84 2.69
CA ASP A 68 -11.69 -0.90 3.79
C ASP A 68 -10.61 0.17 3.78
N LEU A 69 -9.40 -0.16 3.35
CA LEU A 69 -8.23 0.72 3.37
C LEU A 69 -7.29 0.46 2.20
N CYS A 70 -6.83 1.54 1.56
CA CYS A 70 -5.80 1.48 0.53
C CYS A 70 -4.84 2.67 0.67
N GLY A 71 -3.60 2.41 1.13
CA GLY A 71 -2.61 3.47 1.39
C GLY A 71 -2.19 4.23 0.14
N HIS A 72 -1.84 3.54 -0.94
CA HIS A 72 -1.38 4.19 -2.18
C HIS A 72 -2.49 5.00 -2.88
N ALA A 73 -3.76 4.53 -2.84
CA ALA A 73 -4.87 5.29 -3.38
C ALA A 73 -5.25 6.48 -2.47
N THR A 74 -5.00 6.40 -1.15
CA THR A 74 -5.15 7.53 -0.22
C THR A 74 -4.15 8.64 -0.52
N VAL A 75 -2.86 8.33 -0.70
CA VAL A 75 -1.85 9.36 -1.03
C VAL A 75 -2.06 9.93 -2.43
N ALA A 76 -2.53 9.12 -3.40
CA ALA A 76 -2.96 9.59 -4.72
C ALA A 76 -4.11 10.61 -4.60
N SER A 77 -5.11 10.30 -3.78
CA SER A 77 -6.26 11.17 -3.51
C SER A 77 -5.86 12.48 -2.83
N ALA A 78 -4.93 12.42 -1.87
CA ALA A 78 -4.41 13.61 -1.21
C ALA A 78 -3.63 14.50 -2.19
N SER A 79 -2.79 13.92 -3.05
CA SER A 79 -2.12 14.66 -4.12
C SER A 79 -3.11 15.34 -5.07
N HIS A 80 -4.19 14.64 -5.45
CA HIS A 80 -5.24 15.18 -6.30
C HIS A 80 -5.92 16.41 -5.67
N LEU A 81 -6.40 16.27 -4.43
CA LEU A 81 -7.09 17.37 -3.74
C LEU A 81 -6.15 18.56 -3.46
N SER A 82 -4.88 18.31 -3.16
CA SER A 82 -3.89 19.37 -3.01
C SER A 82 -3.70 20.18 -4.30
N ARG A 83 -3.62 19.51 -5.44
CA ARG A 83 -3.50 20.14 -6.76
C ARG A 83 -4.73 20.98 -7.15
N GLU A 84 -5.93 20.47 -6.86
CA GLU A 84 -7.18 21.12 -7.24
C GLU A 84 -7.56 22.26 -6.28
N MET A 85 -7.26 22.13 -4.99
CA MET A 85 -7.74 23.04 -3.93
C MET A 85 -6.62 23.83 -3.23
N GLY A 86 -5.35 23.55 -3.49
CA GLY A 86 -4.20 24.16 -2.82
C GLY A 86 -4.06 23.79 -1.34
N ARG A 87 -4.77 22.77 -0.86
CA ARG A 87 -4.71 22.30 0.53
C ARG A 87 -3.49 21.42 0.75
N LYS A 88 -2.70 21.67 1.79
CA LYS A 88 -1.55 20.84 2.16
C LYS A 88 -1.89 19.76 3.18
N GLU A 89 -2.84 20.01 4.06
CA GLU A 89 -3.32 19.06 5.07
C GLU A 89 -4.70 18.55 4.64
N ILE A 90 -4.81 17.24 4.50
CA ILE A 90 -6.03 16.59 4.03
C ILE A 90 -6.38 15.46 4.98
N THR A 91 -7.63 15.48 5.45
CA THR A 91 -8.18 14.42 6.29
C THR A 91 -9.21 13.65 5.49
N PHE A 92 -9.07 12.34 5.46
CA PHE A 92 -10.07 11.44 4.92
C PHE A 92 -10.78 10.67 6.03
N GLN A 93 -12.04 10.34 5.80
CA GLN A 93 -12.76 9.32 6.55
C GLN A 93 -12.99 8.12 5.65
N ALA A 94 -12.34 6.99 5.98
CA ALA A 94 -12.55 5.67 5.39
C ALA A 94 -13.33 4.83 6.41
N ASN A 95 -14.56 4.45 6.10
CA ASN A 95 -15.46 3.81 7.06
C ASN A 95 -15.62 4.63 8.36
N GLN A 96 -15.07 4.13 9.48
CA GLN A 96 -15.11 4.82 10.78
C GLN A 96 -13.76 5.47 11.15
N ASP A 97 -12.70 5.21 10.38
CA ASP A 97 -11.35 5.65 10.66
C ASP A 97 -11.00 6.95 9.93
N PHE A 98 -10.18 7.78 10.58
CA PHE A 98 -9.63 8.97 9.97
C PHE A 98 -8.19 8.75 9.53
N LEU A 99 -7.90 9.13 8.29
CA LEU A 99 -6.58 9.09 7.67
C LEU A 99 -6.06 10.50 7.49
N TYR A 100 -4.84 10.77 7.93
CA TYR A 100 -4.24 12.09 7.90
C TYR A 100 -3.10 12.12 6.90
N CYS A 101 -3.22 13.02 5.91
CA CYS A 101 -2.22 13.22 4.89
C CYS A 101 -1.66 14.65 4.92
N ASN A 102 -0.35 14.76 4.68
CA ASN A 102 0.31 16.03 4.41
C ASN A 102 0.93 15.98 3.02
N VAL A 103 0.75 17.05 2.25
CA VAL A 103 1.27 17.17 0.89
C VAL A 103 2.32 18.27 0.84
N ASP A 104 3.52 17.92 0.40
CA ASP A 104 4.60 18.86 0.15
C ASP A 104 5.12 18.64 -1.27
N GLU A 105 4.70 19.53 -2.18
CA GLU A 105 4.91 19.41 -3.62
C GLU A 105 4.38 18.08 -4.18
N GLU A 106 5.27 17.21 -4.65
CA GLU A 106 4.92 15.87 -5.16
C GLU A 106 4.99 14.77 -4.08
N ASN A 107 5.46 15.10 -2.86
CA ASN A 107 5.55 14.13 -1.77
C ASN A 107 4.28 14.15 -0.92
N VAL A 108 3.77 12.99 -0.62
CA VAL A 108 2.59 12.82 0.23
C VAL A 108 2.90 11.89 1.38
N SER A 109 2.68 12.38 2.59
CA SER A 109 2.78 11.65 3.84
C SER A 109 1.40 11.15 4.26
N LEU A 110 1.32 9.90 4.67
CA LEU A 110 0.14 9.26 5.25
C LEU A 110 0.52 8.63 6.59
N ILE A 111 -0.18 9.00 7.66
CA ILE A 111 0.02 8.41 8.96
C ILE A 111 -0.91 7.20 9.13
N LEU A 112 -0.30 6.04 9.33
CA LEU A 112 -0.98 4.78 9.57
C LEU A 112 -0.83 4.36 11.04
N PRO A 113 -1.83 3.70 11.64
CA PRO A 113 -1.73 3.22 13.02
C PRO A 113 -0.61 2.19 13.15
N LYS A 114 0.04 2.17 14.32
CA LYS A 114 0.99 1.12 14.65
C LYS A 114 0.31 -0.23 14.61
N GLN A 115 1.04 -1.23 14.16
CA GLN A 115 0.62 -2.63 14.22
C GLN A 115 1.65 -3.42 15.02
N GLU A 116 1.17 -4.28 15.89
CA GLU A 116 2.03 -5.20 16.62
C GLU A 116 2.28 -6.46 15.80
N ILE A 117 3.46 -7.01 15.96
CA ILE A 117 3.83 -8.30 15.39
C ILE A 117 4.25 -9.26 16.51
N ILE A 118 3.96 -10.53 16.33
CA ILE A 118 4.28 -11.58 17.29
C ILE A 118 5.16 -12.60 16.59
N LYS A 119 6.32 -12.88 17.17
CA LYS A 119 7.20 -13.97 16.68
C LYS A 119 6.52 -15.30 16.94
N LYS A 120 6.46 -16.14 15.91
CA LYS A 120 5.81 -17.46 15.96
C LYS A 120 6.63 -18.51 15.23
N GLU A 121 6.32 -19.77 15.52
CA GLU A 121 6.75 -20.89 14.67
C GLU A 121 5.76 -21.01 13.50
N PRO A 122 6.24 -21.02 12.24
CA PRO A 122 5.36 -21.17 11.08
C PRO A 122 4.75 -22.57 11.04
N SER A 123 3.50 -22.68 10.60
CA SER A 123 2.88 -23.96 10.29
C SER A 123 3.66 -24.67 9.17
N GLN A 124 3.52 -25.99 9.03
CA GLN A 124 4.17 -26.74 7.95
C GLN A 124 3.80 -26.20 6.55
N LYS A 125 2.58 -25.68 6.38
CA LYS A 125 2.13 -25.06 5.14
C LYS A 125 2.87 -23.74 4.89
N ILE A 126 2.93 -22.86 5.89
CA ILE A 126 3.64 -21.59 5.81
C ILE A 126 5.15 -21.81 5.63
N LEU A 127 5.74 -22.76 6.33
CA LEU A 127 7.16 -23.10 6.18
C LEU A 127 7.50 -23.49 4.73
N LYS A 128 6.66 -24.28 4.08
CA LYS A 128 6.84 -24.63 2.66
C LYS A 128 6.74 -23.42 1.73
N ILE A 129 5.84 -22.48 2.04
CA ILE A 129 5.67 -21.24 1.27
C ILE A 129 6.91 -20.35 1.43
N LEU A 130 7.36 -20.13 2.66
CA LEU A 130 8.51 -19.25 2.95
C LEU A 130 9.82 -19.81 2.41
N GLY A 131 9.98 -21.13 2.42
CA GLY A 131 11.20 -21.80 1.99
C GLY A 131 12.36 -21.66 2.97
N ASN A 132 13.54 -22.15 2.59
CA ASN A 132 14.72 -22.24 3.46
C ASN A 132 15.43 -20.89 3.71
N SER A 133 15.12 -19.87 2.93
CA SER A 133 15.72 -18.52 3.05
C SER A 133 15.06 -17.67 4.13
N CYS A 134 13.93 -18.12 4.71
CA CYS A 134 13.28 -17.45 5.81
C CYS A 134 14.00 -17.78 7.13
N ILE A 135 14.56 -16.75 7.76
CA ILE A 135 15.35 -16.90 9.01
C ILE A 135 14.52 -16.60 10.26
N ASP A 136 13.48 -15.77 10.12
CA ASP A 136 12.55 -15.43 11.18
C ASP A 136 11.13 -15.29 10.63
N TYR A 137 10.14 -15.58 11.49
CA TYR A 137 8.73 -15.49 11.12
C TYR A 137 7.92 -14.81 12.21
N TYR A 138 7.06 -13.90 11.76
CA TYR A 138 6.14 -13.14 12.60
C TYR A 138 4.73 -13.15 12.00
N GLU A 139 3.76 -12.81 12.82
CA GLU A 139 2.40 -12.52 12.37
C GLU A 139 1.92 -11.19 12.96
N SER A 140 1.21 -10.40 12.15
CA SER A 140 0.30 -9.36 12.62
C SER A 140 -1.14 -9.87 12.57
N GLU A 141 -2.10 -9.01 12.85
CA GLU A 141 -3.52 -9.35 12.74
C GLU A 141 -3.89 -9.91 11.35
N ILE A 142 -3.39 -9.28 10.28
CA ILE A 142 -3.77 -9.61 8.90
C ILE A 142 -2.62 -10.13 8.03
N HIS A 143 -1.36 -10.10 8.51
CA HIS A 143 -0.20 -10.49 7.71
C HIS A 143 0.51 -11.72 8.27
N PHE A 144 1.00 -12.57 7.36
CA PHE A 144 2.17 -13.41 7.57
C PHE A 144 3.40 -12.58 7.22
N ILE A 145 4.49 -12.69 8.00
CA ILE A 145 5.70 -11.88 7.81
C ILE A 145 6.92 -12.77 7.88
N GLY A 146 7.62 -12.91 6.76
CA GLY A 146 8.88 -13.66 6.66
C GLY A 146 10.08 -12.72 6.55
N ILE A 147 11.06 -12.89 7.43
CA ILE A 147 12.36 -12.24 7.33
C ILE A 147 13.28 -13.12 6.48
N ILE A 148 13.72 -12.61 5.35
CA ILE A 148 14.53 -13.34 4.39
C ILE A 148 16.00 -13.00 4.63
N ASP A 149 16.86 -14.01 4.59
CA ASP A 149 18.29 -13.95 4.93
C ASP A 149 19.10 -12.97 4.06
N SER A 150 18.66 -12.71 2.84
CA SER A 150 19.36 -11.82 1.92
C SER A 150 18.43 -11.15 0.92
N PHE A 151 18.85 -9.96 0.45
CA PHE A 151 18.15 -9.24 -0.61
C PHE A 151 18.06 -10.05 -1.91
N LYS A 152 19.13 -10.83 -2.22
CA LYS A 152 19.11 -11.74 -3.38
C LYS A 152 18.00 -12.77 -3.27
N ASN A 153 17.88 -13.44 -2.13
CA ASN A 153 16.85 -14.45 -1.91
C ASN A 153 15.44 -13.84 -1.86
N LEU A 154 15.31 -12.60 -1.37
CA LEU A 154 14.05 -11.85 -1.46
C LEU A 154 13.61 -11.62 -2.92
N LEU A 155 14.54 -11.23 -3.81
CA LEU A 155 14.26 -11.05 -5.23
C LEU A 155 13.94 -12.36 -5.95
N GLU A 156 14.68 -13.42 -5.64
CA GLU A 156 14.53 -14.73 -6.25
C GLU A 156 13.36 -15.54 -5.67
N TRP A 157 12.75 -15.08 -4.56
CA TRP A 157 11.62 -15.77 -3.97
C TRP A 157 10.49 -15.88 -4.98
N ASN A 158 10.11 -17.11 -5.28
CA ASN A 158 9.07 -17.45 -6.23
C ASN A 158 8.30 -18.66 -5.70
N ASN A 159 7.27 -18.41 -4.92
CA ASN A 159 6.39 -19.45 -4.43
C ASN A 159 4.94 -19.03 -4.69
N ASP A 160 4.06 -20.00 -4.87
CA ASP A 160 2.67 -19.77 -5.16
C ASP A 160 1.85 -19.51 -3.88
N PHE A 161 1.97 -18.29 -3.34
CA PHE A 161 1.11 -17.84 -2.25
C PHE A 161 -0.31 -17.53 -2.71
N TYR A 162 -0.46 -17.03 -3.94
CA TYR A 162 -1.75 -16.63 -4.50
C TYR A 162 -2.77 -17.78 -4.54
N ASN A 163 -2.35 -18.97 -4.93
CA ASN A 163 -3.22 -20.14 -5.04
C ASN A 163 -3.36 -20.94 -3.74
N GLN A 164 -2.88 -20.45 -2.61
CA GLN A 164 -3.03 -21.14 -1.35
C GLN A 164 -4.45 -20.97 -0.80
N ASP A 165 -5.15 -22.08 -0.68
CA ASP A 165 -6.45 -22.16 -0.02
C ASP A 165 -6.26 -22.47 1.49
N ASP A 166 -7.27 -22.15 2.31
CA ASP A 166 -7.32 -22.44 3.75
C ASP A 166 -6.22 -21.79 4.60
N LEU A 167 -5.70 -20.64 4.17
CA LEU A 167 -4.87 -19.81 5.03
C LEU A 167 -5.76 -18.92 5.90
N CYS A 168 -5.33 -18.69 7.15
CA CYS A 168 -6.05 -17.81 8.07
C CYS A 168 -5.80 -16.31 7.80
N LYS A 169 -4.91 -15.97 6.89
CA LYS A 169 -4.62 -14.60 6.44
C LYS A 169 -4.35 -14.59 4.93
N ASP A 170 -4.72 -13.50 4.29
CA ASP A 170 -4.63 -13.33 2.85
C ASP A 170 -3.42 -12.51 2.39
N GLN A 171 -2.53 -12.10 3.32
CA GLN A 171 -1.42 -11.21 3.02
C GLN A 171 -0.10 -11.77 3.56
N LEU A 172 0.94 -11.76 2.71
CA LEU A 172 2.29 -12.17 3.04
C LEU A 172 3.26 -11.03 2.75
N ILE A 173 3.97 -10.57 3.77
CA ILE A 173 5.10 -9.65 3.65
C ILE A 173 6.38 -10.46 3.74
N LEU A 174 7.25 -10.33 2.75
CA LEU A 174 8.63 -10.78 2.81
C LEU A 174 9.55 -9.57 2.86
N THR A 175 10.50 -9.57 3.76
CA THR A 175 11.44 -8.46 3.92
C THR A 175 12.84 -8.93 4.22
N SER A 176 13.83 -8.14 3.79
CA SER A 176 15.25 -8.40 4.05
C SER A 176 16.02 -7.09 4.24
N SER A 177 17.18 -7.15 4.88
CA SER A 177 18.12 -6.05 4.91
C SER A 177 18.56 -5.67 3.50
N SER A 178 18.85 -4.40 3.29
CA SER A 178 19.42 -3.93 2.03
C SER A 178 20.92 -4.20 1.92
N VAL A 179 21.39 -4.39 0.70
CA VAL A 179 22.80 -4.33 0.33
C VAL A 179 23.18 -3.01 -0.32
N SER A 180 22.20 -2.17 -0.64
CA SER A 180 22.39 -0.83 -1.21
C SER A 180 22.60 0.20 -0.11
N ARG A 181 23.25 1.33 -0.47
CA ARG A 181 23.31 2.52 0.38
C ARG A 181 22.12 3.46 0.18
N ASP A 182 21.28 3.18 -0.81
CA ASP A 182 20.18 4.05 -1.22
C ASP A 182 18.89 3.78 -0.41
N TYR A 183 18.79 2.61 0.22
CA TYR A 183 17.67 2.21 1.07
C TYR A 183 18.11 1.26 2.18
N ASP A 184 17.36 1.25 3.26
CA ASP A 184 17.73 0.56 4.52
C ASP A 184 17.32 -0.90 4.53
N TYR A 185 16.11 -1.17 4.06
CA TYR A 185 15.59 -2.52 3.87
C TYR A 185 14.69 -2.58 2.63
N ALA A 186 14.42 -3.77 2.20
CA ALA A 186 13.50 -4.04 1.11
C ALA A 186 12.38 -4.97 1.53
N LEU A 187 11.26 -4.90 0.81
CA LEU A 187 10.15 -5.83 0.98
C LEU A 187 9.50 -6.21 -0.35
N ARG A 188 8.72 -7.27 -0.31
CA ARG A 188 7.72 -7.66 -1.31
C ARG A 188 6.43 -8.03 -0.58
N MET A 189 5.27 -7.75 -1.16
CA MET A 189 3.96 -8.05 -0.58
C MET A 189 3.11 -8.83 -1.56
N PHE A 190 2.57 -9.96 -1.09
CA PHE A 190 1.78 -10.90 -1.87
C PHE A 190 0.40 -11.08 -1.26
N GLY A 191 -0.58 -11.34 -2.10
CA GLY A 191 -1.95 -11.65 -1.70
C GLY A 191 -2.41 -13.01 -2.17
N THR A 192 -3.48 -13.52 -1.55
CA THR A 192 -4.19 -14.71 -2.03
C THR A 192 -5.26 -14.35 -3.07
N LYS A 193 -5.92 -15.36 -3.63
CA LYS A 193 -7.08 -15.19 -4.51
C LYS A 193 -8.21 -14.38 -3.87
N ASN A 194 -8.38 -14.47 -2.55
CA ASN A 194 -9.40 -13.72 -1.83
C ASN A 194 -9.13 -12.21 -1.91
N LEU A 195 -7.85 -11.82 -1.85
CA LEU A 195 -7.45 -10.43 -2.02
C LEU A 195 -7.46 -10.00 -3.50
N GLY A 196 -7.33 -10.95 -4.42
CA GLY A 196 -7.32 -10.71 -5.87
C GLY A 196 -6.01 -10.11 -6.41
N VAL A 197 -4.95 -10.08 -5.61
CA VAL A 197 -3.64 -9.50 -5.95
C VAL A 197 -2.56 -10.56 -5.78
N ILE A 198 -1.80 -10.85 -6.84
CA ILE A 198 -0.68 -11.78 -6.78
C ILE A 198 0.49 -11.13 -6.02
N GLU A 199 0.94 -9.97 -6.47
CA GLU A 199 1.96 -9.15 -5.84
C GLU A 199 1.55 -7.68 -5.94
N ASP A 200 1.49 -6.98 -4.80
CA ASP A 200 1.19 -5.55 -4.78
C ASP A 200 2.44 -4.74 -5.15
N PRO A 201 2.34 -3.81 -6.12
CA PRO A 201 3.48 -3.03 -6.58
C PRO A 201 4.19 -2.23 -5.49
N VAL A 202 3.45 -1.48 -4.65
CA VAL A 202 3.99 -0.74 -3.50
C VAL A 202 2.93 -0.59 -2.42
N THR A 203 3.22 -1.14 -1.23
CA THR A 203 2.26 -1.30 -0.14
C THR A 203 2.63 -0.44 1.07
N GLY A 204 2.01 0.71 1.19
CA GLY A 204 2.21 1.58 2.37
C GLY A 204 1.77 0.92 3.67
N SER A 205 0.66 0.18 3.66
CA SER A 205 0.11 -0.52 4.83
C SER A 205 0.97 -1.70 5.33
N ALA A 206 1.95 -2.16 4.54
CA ALA A 206 2.92 -3.15 4.97
C ALA A 206 4.00 -2.56 5.91
N GLN A 207 4.13 -1.23 5.99
CA GLN A 207 5.19 -0.60 6.78
C GLN A 207 4.95 -0.67 8.30
N PRO A 208 3.74 -0.35 8.82
CA PRO A 208 3.51 -0.41 10.26
C PRO A 208 3.87 -1.74 10.94
N PRO A 209 3.51 -2.91 10.39
CA PRO A 209 3.82 -4.18 11.05
C PRO A 209 5.31 -4.53 11.06
N ILE A 210 6.10 -4.11 10.06
CA ILE A 210 7.54 -4.44 10.00
C ILE A 210 8.44 -3.34 10.59
N PHE A 211 7.87 -2.17 10.91
CA PHE A 211 8.62 -1.03 11.41
C PHE A 211 9.37 -1.33 12.71
N SER A 212 8.71 -1.96 13.68
CA SER A 212 9.32 -2.29 14.98
C SER A 212 10.50 -3.24 14.82
N TYR A 213 10.37 -4.26 13.99
CA TYR A 213 11.46 -5.19 13.67
C TYR A 213 12.69 -4.44 13.14
N TRP A 214 12.51 -3.64 12.07
CA TRP A 214 13.65 -2.92 11.46
C TRP A 214 14.21 -1.83 12.36
N SER A 215 13.37 -1.21 13.22
CA SER A 215 13.81 -0.23 14.21
C SER A 215 14.76 -0.85 15.24
N GLU A 216 14.47 -2.07 15.68
CA GLU A 216 15.32 -2.84 16.59
C GLU A 216 16.60 -3.32 15.92
N GLU A 217 16.52 -3.86 14.70
CA GLU A 217 17.67 -4.38 13.96
C GLU A 217 18.66 -3.28 13.55
N LEU A 218 18.15 -2.18 12.99
CA LEU A 218 18.98 -1.11 12.44
C LEU A 218 19.27 0.02 13.41
N LYS A 219 18.70 -0.01 14.64
CA LYS A 219 18.88 1.00 15.71
C LYS A 219 18.55 2.41 15.25
N LYS A 220 17.49 2.58 14.45
CA LYS A 220 17.00 3.88 13.97
C LYS A 220 15.49 3.90 13.76
N GLU A 221 14.92 5.08 13.55
CA GLU A 221 13.47 5.28 13.42
C GLU A 221 13.06 6.05 12.15
N ASN A 222 13.99 6.19 11.21
CA ASN A 222 13.72 6.78 9.90
C ASN A 222 14.35 5.89 8.83
N PHE A 223 13.57 5.47 7.85
CA PHE A 223 13.99 4.51 6.84
C PHE A 223 13.69 5.01 5.44
N CYS A 224 14.62 4.78 4.52
CA CYS A 224 14.33 4.69 3.11
C CYS A 224 14.06 3.24 2.77
N VAL A 225 12.90 2.93 2.19
CA VAL A 225 12.41 1.57 1.99
C VAL A 225 12.14 1.31 0.53
N TYR A 226 12.70 0.22 0.02
CA TYR A 226 12.46 -0.23 -1.34
C TYR A 226 11.44 -1.38 -1.37
N GLN A 227 10.34 -1.23 -2.11
CA GLN A 227 9.50 -2.37 -2.47
C GLN A 227 9.95 -2.95 -3.80
N ALA A 228 10.46 -4.17 -3.73
CA ALA A 228 11.18 -4.87 -4.81
C ALA A 228 10.23 -5.67 -5.71
N SER A 229 9.09 -5.09 -6.08
CA SER A 229 8.18 -5.62 -7.09
C SER A 229 8.69 -5.32 -8.51
N GLU A 230 8.04 -5.86 -9.53
CA GLU A 230 8.36 -5.56 -10.93
C GLU A 230 8.28 -4.04 -11.25
N ARG A 231 7.33 -3.32 -10.67
CA ARG A 231 7.19 -1.87 -10.85
C ARG A 231 8.15 -1.07 -10.00
N GLY A 232 8.50 -1.59 -8.84
CA GLY A 232 9.33 -0.94 -7.84
C GLY A 232 8.73 0.34 -7.26
N GLY A 233 9.18 0.71 -6.08
CA GLY A 233 8.84 1.99 -5.45
C GLY A 233 9.68 2.28 -4.23
N LEU A 234 9.79 3.56 -3.87
CA LEU A 234 10.51 4.02 -2.69
C LEU A 234 9.56 4.74 -1.73
N MET A 235 9.72 4.44 -0.45
CA MET A 235 9.01 5.07 0.64
C MET A 235 10.00 5.61 1.68
N GLN A 236 9.69 6.77 2.24
CA GLN A 236 10.31 7.24 3.47
C GLN A 236 9.38 6.89 4.63
N VAL A 237 9.87 6.13 5.58
CA VAL A 237 9.06 5.62 6.69
C VAL A 237 9.68 6.07 8.00
N LYS A 238 8.89 6.69 8.86
CA LYS A 238 9.38 7.15 10.16
C LYS A 238 8.32 7.03 11.26
N ARG A 239 8.78 7.05 12.51
CA ARG A 239 7.89 7.12 13.67
C ARG A 239 7.21 8.49 13.74
N ASP A 240 5.92 8.51 13.95
CA ASP A 240 5.11 9.67 14.34
C ASP A 240 4.42 9.38 15.69
N ILE A 241 4.02 10.43 16.40
CA ILE A 241 3.31 10.28 17.68
C ILE A 241 1.98 9.53 17.53
N ARG A 242 1.33 9.64 16.38
CA ARG A 242 0.04 9.01 16.05
C ARG A 242 0.20 7.62 15.43
N GLY A 243 1.42 7.24 14.98
CA GLY A 243 1.62 5.96 14.30
C GLY A 243 2.92 5.89 13.51
N ILE A 244 2.83 5.41 12.29
CA ILE A 244 3.93 5.33 11.34
C ILE A 244 3.61 6.24 10.15
N ASP A 245 4.47 7.22 9.91
CA ASP A 245 4.39 8.10 8.75
C ASP A 245 5.05 7.40 7.56
N VAL A 246 4.25 7.16 6.53
CA VAL A 246 4.69 6.60 5.25
C VAL A 246 4.58 7.68 4.19
N ASN A 247 5.72 8.12 3.69
CA ASN A 247 5.84 9.22 2.74
C ASN A 247 6.43 8.73 1.42
N GLY A 248 6.01 9.32 0.31
CA GLY A 248 6.61 9.09 -0.98
C GLY A 248 6.07 9.99 -2.08
N LYS A 249 6.75 9.94 -3.21
CA LYS A 249 6.41 10.76 -4.37
C LYS A 249 5.16 10.24 -5.07
N VAL A 250 4.29 11.16 -5.45
CA VAL A 250 3.03 10.88 -6.16
C VAL A 250 2.97 11.72 -7.43
N LYS A 251 2.82 11.07 -8.57
CA LYS A 251 2.73 11.74 -9.87
C LYS A 251 1.39 11.49 -10.55
N LEU A 252 0.75 12.55 -11.04
CA LEU A 252 -0.36 12.45 -11.98
C LEU A 252 0.18 11.92 -13.32
N VAL A 253 -0.39 10.83 -13.80
CA VAL A 253 -0.02 10.19 -15.08
C VAL A 253 -0.85 10.77 -16.21
N LYS A 254 -2.18 10.69 -16.05
CA LYS A 254 -3.14 11.22 -17.01
C LYS A 254 -4.51 11.43 -16.39
N LYS A 255 -5.33 12.16 -17.10
CA LYS A 255 -6.76 12.34 -16.88
C LYS A 255 -7.50 11.79 -18.11
N PHE A 256 -8.56 11.06 -17.88
CA PHE A 256 -9.38 10.52 -18.94
C PHE A 256 -10.86 10.48 -18.55
N TYR A 257 -11.72 10.23 -19.52
CA TYR A 257 -13.16 10.17 -19.32
C TYR A 257 -13.67 8.76 -19.58
N GLN A 258 -14.57 8.34 -18.72
CA GLN A 258 -15.24 7.03 -18.81
C GLN A 258 -16.75 7.22 -18.86
N GLU A 259 -17.43 6.42 -19.67
CA GLU A 259 -18.88 6.32 -19.68
C GLU A 259 -19.35 5.22 -18.73
N ILE A 260 -20.34 5.56 -17.89
CA ILE A 260 -21.02 4.61 -17.00
C ILE A 260 -22.26 4.06 -17.68
#